data_e37c300b099daa3f981a0ddf5f27b29b
#
_entry.id   e37c300b099daa3f981a0ddf5f27b29b
#
_cell.length_a   1.000
_cell.length_b   1.000
_cell.length_c   1.000
_cell.angle_alpha   90.00
_cell.angle_beta   90.00
_cell.angle_gamma   90.00
#
_symmetry.space_group_name_H-M   'P 1'
#
loop_
_entity.id
_entity.type
_entity.pdbx_description
1 polymer ?
#
loop_
_entity_poly.entity_id
_entity_poly.type
_entity_poly.pdbx_seq_one_letter_code
_entity_poly.pdbx_strand_id
1 'polypeptide(L)'
;HRNYLADYGILLAATCAVAQAPLKKLMPWISIPVPLLLILVFSYTTWLRSEQWSDNINHAIYEARHHSESHRAVFSAGRIHGRLALEGHLDSKAEAFHYLERSMQLDKTGVMSNVTLIKLSYLLDEPENPAWIDDILDKLSRYQISAADISSLQVLSDCTEDICRIEPERMEALFAIVLQKPDAKLVSAYGYYSINSRDNFEKGLTLLRQAVELNPREPQYRKNLINLLLYMQKFDEAKQQLKAFRLADTYGNSQRFFDSVETELNAVQNG
;
A
#
# COMPACT_ATOMS: atom_id res chain seq x y z
N HIS A 1 4.44 -16.99 -5.72
CA HIS A 1 3.37 -17.93 -6.16
C HIS A 1 3.37 -18.25 -7.65
N ARG A 2 4.25 -17.65 -8.46
CA ARG A 2 4.22 -17.87 -9.93
C ARG A 2 4.93 -19.14 -10.41
N ASN A 3 5.72 -19.81 -9.58
CA ASN A 3 6.56 -20.92 -10.01
C ASN A 3 5.97 -22.33 -9.77
N TYR A 4 4.89 -22.46 -8.99
CA TYR A 4 4.31 -23.77 -8.67
C TYR A 4 3.90 -24.61 -9.89
N LEU A 5 3.35 -23.97 -10.92
CA LEU A 5 2.94 -24.67 -12.16
C LEU A 5 4.15 -25.17 -12.98
N ALA A 6 5.22 -24.35 -13.06
CA ALA A 6 6.45 -24.72 -13.74
C ALA A 6 7.17 -25.85 -12.99
N ASP A 7 7.28 -25.74 -11.67
CA ASP A 7 7.90 -26.75 -10.81
C ASP A 7 7.13 -28.07 -10.84
N TYR A 8 5.78 -28.02 -10.86
CA TYR A 8 4.94 -29.19 -11.01
C TYR A 8 5.16 -29.89 -12.35
N GLY A 9 5.28 -29.14 -13.46
CA GLY A 9 5.58 -29.67 -14.79
C GLY A 9 6.93 -30.38 -14.85
N ILE A 10 7.96 -29.78 -14.23
CA ILE A 10 9.31 -30.36 -14.15
C ILE A 10 9.30 -31.66 -13.33
N LEU A 11 8.63 -31.65 -12.15
CA LEU A 11 8.52 -32.83 -11.32
C LEU A 11 7.74 -33.95 -12.00
N LEU A 12 6.65 -33.63 -12.69
CA LEU A 12 5.88 -34.60 -13.47
C LEU A 12 6.70 -35.19 -14.58
N ALA A 13 7.42 -34.38 -15.36
CA ALA A 13 8.30 -34.86 -16.43
C ALA A 13 9.43 -35.75 -15.90
N ALA A 14 10.05 -35.37 -14.77
CA ALA A 14 11.09 -36.15 -14.11
C ALA A 14 10.55 -37.50 -13.60
N THR A 15 9.37 -37.52 -12.97
CA THR A 15 8.74 -38.77 -12.50
C THR A 15 8.34 -39.68 -13.65
N CYS A 16 7.80 -39.13 -14.74
CA CYS A 16 7.50 -39.91 -15.95
C CYS A 16 8.76 -40.48 -16.59
N ALA A 17 9.83 -39.71 -16.70
CA ALA A 17 11.11 -40.18 -17.24
C ALA A 17 11.71 -41.32 -16.42
N VAL A 18 11.68 -41.20 -15.07
CA VAL A 18 12.13 -42.27 -14.16
C VAL A 18 11.25 -43.49 -14.26
N ALA A 19 9.92 -43.34 -14.38
CA ALA A 19 8.99 -44.48 -14.50
C ALA A 19 9.15 -45.26 -15.82
N GLN A 20 9.55 -44.58 -16.92
CA GLN A 20 9.76 -45.14 -18.23
C GLN A 20 11.18 -45.67 -18.42
N ALA A 21 12.14 -45.28 -17.61
CA ALA A 21 13.50 -45.72 -17.72
C ALA A 21 13.62 -47.21 -17.34
N PRO A 22 14.44 -48.03 -18.06
CA PRO A 22 14.62 -49.45 -17.77
C PRO A 22 15.47 -49.72 -16.50
N LEU A 23 15.44 -48.81 -15.54
CA LEU A 23 16.20 -48.82 -14.29
C LEU A 23 15.92 -50.10 -13.44
N LYS A 24 14.73 -50.67 -13.54
CA LYS A 24 14.36 -51.92 -12.89
C LYS A 24 15.20 -53.12 -13.37
N LYS A 25 15.72 -53.06 -14.59
CA LYS A 25 16.59 -54.11 -15.13
C LYS A 25 18.06 -53.94 -14.76
N LEU A 26 18.51 -52.70 -14.58
CA LEU A 26 19.92 -52.37 -14.33
C LEU A 26 20.33 -52.47 -12.85
N MET A 27 19.48 -52.04 -11.91
CA MET A 27 19.83 -52.02 -10.49
C MET A 27 18.60 -52.07 -9.59
N PRO A 28 17.97 -53.20 -9.35
CA PRO A 28 16.74 -53.36 -8.54
C PRO A 28 16.91 -52.84 -7.11
N TRP A 29 18.11 -52.89 -6.54
CA TRP A 29 18.41 -52.44 -5.19
C TRP A 29 18.52 -50.91 -5.03
N ILE A 30 18.54 -50.11 -6.14
CA ILE A 30 18.54 -48.65 -6.14
C ILE A 30 17.15 -48.08 -6.38
N SER A 31 16.25 -48.85 -7.01
CA SER A 31 14.93 -48.39 -7.47
C SER A 31 13.98 -47.98 -6.33
N ILE A 32 14.19 -48.47 -5.11
CA ILE A 32 13.38 -48.10 -3.93
C ILE A 32 14.09 -47.09 -3.03
N PRO A 33 15.38 -47.26 -2.65
CA PRO A 33 16.03 -46.37 -1.70
C PRO A 33 16.27 -44.96 -2.27
N VAL A 34 16.50 -44.78 -3.58
CA VAL A 34 16.73 -43.44 -4.17
C VAL A 34 15.47 -42.55 -4.13
N PRO A 35 14.28 -43.00 -4.59
CA PRO A 35 13.05 -42.22 -4.41
C PRO A 35 12.72 -41.97 -2.95
N LEU A 36 12.93 -42.95 -2.06
CA LEU A 36 12.69 -42.78 -0.62
C LEU A 36 13.61 -41.72 -0.02
N LEU A 37 14.89 -41.72 -0.37
CA LEU A 37 15.85 -40.70 0.07
C LEU A 37 15.44 -39.31 -0.44
N LEU A 38 15.04 -39.17 -1.72
CA LEU A 38 14.55 -37.91 -2.25
C LEU A 38 13.32 -37.42 -1.51
N ILE A 39 12.36 -38.29 -1.22
CA ILE A 39 11.17 -37.90 -0.44
C ILE A 39 11.58 -37.43 0.95
N LEU A 40 12.50 -38.10 1.63
CA LEU A 40 12.99 -37.67 2.94
C LEU A 40 13.69 -36.32 2.89
N VAL A 41 14.57 -36.10 1.90
CA VAL A 41 15.27 -34.82 1.71
C VAL A 41 14.28 -33.70 1.43
N PHE A 42 13.33 -33.92 0.51
CA PHE A 42 12.32 -32.90 0.20
C PHE A 42 11.37 -32.64 1.37
N SER A 43 10.97 -33.67 2.10
CA SER A 43 10.14 -33.51 3.30
C SER A 43 10.88 -32.72 4.38
N TYR A 44 12.16 -33.03 4.62
CA TYR A 44 13.00 -32.34 5.59
C TYR A 44 13.23 -30.87 5.18
N THR A 45 13.56 -30.60 3.92
CA THR A 45 13.75 -29.23 3.44
C THR A 45 12.44 -28.43 3.46
N THR A 46 11.30 -29.08 3.18
CA THR A 46 9.98 -28.44 3.28
C THR A 46 9.63 -28.13 4.73
N TRP A 47 9.93 -29.04 5.64
CA TRP A 47 9.73 -28.81 7.08
C TRP A 47 10.59 -27.65 7.59
N LEU A 48 11.88 -27.59 7.25
CA LEU A 48 12.76 -26.45 7.60
C LEU A 48 12.22 -25.12 7.06
N ARG A 49 11.76 -25.11 5.82
CA ARG A 49 11.14 -23.91 5.24
C ARG A 49 9.85 -23.53 5.95
N SER A 50 8.99 -24.51 6.24
CA SER A 50 7.74 -24.28 6.97
C SER A 50 7.99 -23.64 8.34
N GLU A 51 9.03 -24.06 9.04
CA GLU A 51 9.42 -23.48 10.32
C GLU A 51 9.92 -22.03 10.17
N GLN A 52 10.73 -21.75 9.15
CA GLN A 52 11.14 -20.37 8.84
C GLN A 52 9.96 -19.44 8.49
N TRP A 53 8.90 -19.97 7.88
CA TRP A 53 7.73 -19.21 7.45
C TRP A 53 6.64 -19.15 8.52
N SER A 54 6.74 -19.92 9.59
CA SER A 54 5.77 -19.96 10.68
C SER A 54 5.79 -18.70 11.53
N ASP A 55 6.93 -18.00 11.61
CA ASP A 55 7.10 -16.77 12.33
C ASP A 55 7.48 -15.61 11.35
N ASN A 56 6.52 -14.72 11.12
CA ASN A 56 6.71 -13.56 10.25
C ASN A 56 7.84 -12.63 10.72
N ILE A 57 8.12 -12.56 12.03
CA ILE A 57 9.16 -11.70 12.59
C ILE A 57 10.52 -12.27 12.22
N ASN A 58 10.75 -13.54 12.58
CA ASN A 58 12.01 -14.23 12.29
C ASN A 58 12.28 -14.31 10.79
N HIS A 59 11.24 -14.57 9.99
CA HIS A 59 11.35 -14.60 8.53
C HIS A 59 11.81 -13.26 7.95
N ALA A 60 11.18 -12.14 8.35
CA ALA A 60 11.54 -10.82 7.82
C ALA A 60 12.98 -10.41 8.20
N ILE A 61 13.40 -10.71 9.43
CA ILE A 61 14.76 -10.44 9.89
C ILE A 61 15.77 -11.33 9.15
N TYR A 62 15.44 -12.61 8.96
CA TYR A 62 16.27 -13.54 8.20
C TYR A 62 16.47 -13.06 6.75
N GLU A 63 15.37 -12.70 6.07
CA GLU A 63 15.41 -12.18 4.69
C GLU A 63 16.27 -10.90 4.58
N ALA A 64 16.10 -9.96 5.51
CA ALA A 64 16.89 -8.72 5.50
C ALA A 64 18.38 -8.97 5.70
N ARG A 65 18.77 -9.97 6.50
CA ARG A 65 20.19 -10.33 6.71
C ARG A 65 20.80 -11.02 5.51
N HIS A 66 20.06 -11.91 4.84
CA HIS A 66 20.57 -12.68 3.70
C HIS A 66 20.43 -11.94 2.36
N HIS A 67 19.50 -10.98 2.28
CA HIS A 67 19.24 -10.15 1.11
C HIS A 67 19.34 -8.66 1.47
N SER A 68 20.46 -8.26 2.06
CA SER A 68 20.70 -6.91 2.58
C SER A 68 20.66 -5.80 1.51
N GLU A 69 20.82 -6.16 0.24
CA GLU A 69 20.70 -5.24 -0.91
C GLU A 69 19.29 -5.22 -1.51
N SER A 70 18.35 -6.02 -1.00
CA SER A 70 16.95 -5.98 -1.41
C SER A 70 16.18 -4.96 -0.58
N HIS A 71 15.82 -3.82 -1.19
CA HIS A 71 15.02 -2.80 -0.51
C HIS A 71 13.75 -3.38 0.12
N ARG A 72 13.11 -4.37 -0.54
CA ARG A 72 11.87 -5.01 -0.06
C ARG A 72 12.11 -5.85 1.19
N ALA A 73 13.19 -6.63 1.24
CA ALA A 73 13.54 -7.45 2.41
C ALA A 73 13.85 -6.55 3.60
N VAL A 74 14.69 -5.54 3.38
CA VAL A 74 15.08 -4.55 4.38
C VAL A 74 13.87 -3.73 4.87
N PHE A 75 12.99 -3.31 3.97
CA PHE A 75 11.73 -2.63 4.33
C PHE A 75 10.82 -3.50 5.21
N SER A 76 10.72 -4.80 4.90
CA SER A 76 9.89 -5.72 5.69
C SER A 76 10.41 -5.85 7.11
N ALA A 77 11.72 -5.95 7.32
CA ALA A 77 12.33 -5.95 8.65
C ALA A 77 12.05 -4.64 9.40
N GLY A 78 12.24 -3.49 8.74
CA GLY A 78 11.94 -2.18 9.33
C GLY A 78 10.49 -2.05 9.78
N ARG A 79 9.53 -2.51 8.98
CA ARG A 79 8.11 -2.54 9.36
C ARG A 79 7.81 -3.45 10.55
N ILE A 80 8.45 -4.61 10.62
CA ILE A 80 8.28 -5.53 11.75
C ILE A 80 8.81 -4.90 13.03
N HIS A 81 10.03 -4.36 13.00
CA HIS A 81 10.60 -3.66 14.15
C HIS A 81 9.76 -2.42 14.55
N GLY A 82 9.24 -1.66 13.56
CA GLY A 82 8.34 -0.54 13.83
C GLY A 82 7.07 -0.97 14.56
N ARG A 83 6.45 -2.08 14.15
CA ARG A 83 5.29 -2.64 14.85
C ARG A 83 5.64 -3.05 16.27
N LEU A 84 6.75 -3.76 16.48
CA LEU A 84 7.21 -4.16 17.80
C LEU A 84 7.48 -2.95 18.70
N ALA A 85 8.07 -1.89 18.16
CA ALA A 85 8.28 -0.65 18.90
C ALA A 85 6.95 0.00 19.35
N LEU A 86 5.93 0.00 18.48
CA LEU A 86 4.59 0.48 18.82
C LEU A 86 3.86 -0.41 19.85
N GLU A 87 4.19 -1.71 19.89
CA GLU A 87 3.71 -2.66 20.90
C GLU A 87 4.48 -2.55 22.24
N GLY A 88 5.47 -1.64 22.34
CA GLY A 88 6.21 -1.34 23.56
C GLY A 88 7.59 -2.00 23.67
N HIS A 89 8.07 -2.67 22.64
CA HIS A 89 9.42 -3.24 22.55
C HIS A 89 10.43 -2.15 22.15
N LEU A 90 10.88 -1.34 23.12
CA LEU A 90 11.71 -0.17 22.88
C LEU A 90 13.04 -0.47 22.17
N ASP A 91 13.62 -1.64 22.37
CA ASP A 91 14.86 -2.08 21.70
C ASP A 91 14.67 -2.20 20.17
N SER A 92 13.44 -2.41 19.73
CA SER A 92 13.10 -2.50 18.30
C SER A 92 13.02 -1.14 17.60
N LYS A 93 12.96 -0.03 18.34
CA LYS A 93 12.80 1.30 17.77
C LYS A 93 14.00 1.71 16.91
N ALA A 94 15.21 1.61 17.44
CA ALA A 94 16.43 1.94 16.70
C ALA A 94 16.59 1.08 15.44
N GLU A 95 16.29 -0.22 15.55
CA GLU A 95 16.32 -1.15 14.43
C GLU A 95 15.28 -0.79 13.35
N ALA A 96 14.08 -0.34 13.75
CA ALA A 96 13.04 0.08 12.80
C ALA A 96 13.53 1.22 11.91
N PHE A 97 14.05 2.30 12.52
CA PHE A 97 14.58 3.44 11.77
C PHE A 97 15.79 3.03 10.91
N HIS A 98 16.73 2.26 11.47
CA HIS A 98 17.90 1.78 10.72
C HIS A 98 17.52 1.02 9.44
N TYR A 99 16.62 0.02 9.56
CA TYR A 99 16.17 -0.76 8.40
C TYR A 99 15.36 0.07 7.40
N LEU A 100 14.50 0.97 7.86
CA LEU A 100 13.70 1.82 6.98
C LEU A 100 14.56 2.84 6.23
N GLU A 101 15.53 3.47 6.89
CA GLU A 101 16.49 4.39 6.24
C GLU A 101 17.39 3.64 5.24
N ARG A 102 17.85 2.44 5.60
CA ARG A 102 18.59 1.60 4.65
C ARG A 102 17.72 1.23 3.43
N SER A 103 16.45 0.87 3.63
CA SER A 103 15.53 0.60 2.54
C SER A 103 15.30 1.82 1.65
N MET A 104 15.15 3.01 2.23
CA MET A 104 15.03 4.28 1.51
C MET A 104 16.24 4.53 0.60
N GLN A 105 17.47 4.28 1.10
CA GLN A 105 18.70 4.43 0.32
C GLN A 105 18.81 3.42 -0.84
N LEU A 106 18.30 2.19 -0.65
CA LEU A 106 18.31 1.13 -1.65
C LEU A 106 17.25 1.35 -2.74
N ASP A 107 16.10 1.89 -2.36
CA ASP A 107 15.01 2.19 -3.30
C ASP A 107 15.18 3.60 -3.89
N LYS A 108 15.82 3.66 -5.06
CA LYS A 108 16.12 4.94 -5.73
C LYS A 108 14.89 5.63 -6.32
N THR A 109 13.78 4.95 -6.46
CA THR A 109 12.59 5.46 -7.19
C THR A 109 11.34 5.51 -6.35
N GLY A 110 11.16 4.57 -5.42
CA GLY A 110 9.98 4.47 -4.59
C GLY A 110 10.06 5.30 -3.32
N VAL A 111 8.89 5.70 -2.80
CA VAL A 111 8.77 6.59 -1.63
C VAL A 111 8.19 5.90 -0.40
N MET A 112 7.89 4.60 -0.48
CA MET A 112 7.20 3.88 0.59
C MET A 112 7.98 3.89 1.92
N SER A 113 9.31 3.76 1.88
CA SER A 113 10.14 3.78 3.07
C SER A 113 10.14 5.16 3.74
N ASN A 114 10.20 6.23 2.95
CA ASN A 114 10.14 7.61 3.42
C ASN A 114 8.80 7.88 4.15
N VAL A 115 7.68 7.55 3.51
CA VAL A 115 6.35 7.72 4.11
C VAL A 115 6.22 6.92 5.41
N THR A 116 6.78 5.71 5.44
CA THR A 116 6.76 4.88 6.65
C THR A 116 7.60 5.48 7.77
N LEU A 117 8.77 6.06 7.45
CA LEU A 117 9.63 6.77 8.40
C LEU A 117 8.90 7.97 9.01
N ILE A 118 8.31 8.82 8.18
CA ILE A 118 7.54 9.99 8.61
C ILE A 118 6.40 9.58 9.54
N LYS A 119 5.61 8.57 9.15
CA LYS A 119 4.51 8.09 9.98
C LYS A 119 4.97 7.45 11.29
N LEU A 120 6.05 6.67 11.24
CA LEU A 120 6.59 5.98 12.41
C LEU A 120 7.19 6.97 13.41
N SER A 121 7.90 8.02 12.95
CA SER A 121 8.46 9.04 13.82
C SER A 121 7.37 9.74 14.62
N TYR A 122 6.26 10.10 13.97
CA TYR A 122 5.11 10.66 14.64
C TYR A 122 4.50 9.71 15.69
N LEU A 123 4.23 8.44 15.30
CA LEU A 123 3.61 7.46 16.18
C LEU A 123 4.46 7.09 17.41
N LEU A 124 5.78 7.25 17.33
CA LEU A 124 6.74 6.99 18.41
C LEU A 124 7.19 8.27 19.13
N ASP A 125 6.58 9.41 18.82
CA ASP A 125 6.95 10.75 19.31
C ASP A 125 8.44 11.09 19.13
N GLU A 126 8.98 10.68 17.96
CA GLU A 126 10.34 10.99 17.56
C GLU A 126 10.39 12.23 16.63
N PRO A 127 11.49 12.98 16.63
CA PRO A 127 11.65 14.09 15.72
C PRO A 127 11.67 13.61 14.28
N GLU A 128 10.88 14.29 13.42
CA GLU A 128 10.91 14.04 11.98
C GLU A 128 12.22 14.54 11.38
N ASN A 129 12.82 13.73 10.51
CA ASN A 129 13.98 14.15 9.73
C ASN A 129 13.49 14.79 8.41
N PRO A 130 13.72 16.09 8.20
CA PRO A 130 13.32 16.79 6.99
C PRO A 130 13.84 16.16 5.69
N ALA A 131 14.96 15.43 5.75
CA ALA A 131 15.54 14.75 4.59
C ALA A 131 14.60 13.68 4.01
N TRP A 132 13.68 13.12 4.80
CA TRP A 132 12.76 12.10 4.31
C TRP A 132 11.73 12.65 3.34
N ILE A 133 11.16 13.84 3.61
CA ILE A 133 10.23 14.50 2.70
C ILE A 133 10.98 15.12 1.50
N ASP A 134 12.19 15.65 1.71
CA ASP A 134 13.02 16.18 0.63
C ASP A 134 13.39 15.10 -0.40
N ASP A 135 13.70 13.87 0.06
CA ASP A 135 13.96 12.72 -0.82
C ASP A 135 12.69 12.28 -1.58
N ILE A 136 11.50 12.37 -0.96
CA ILE A 136 10.22 12.17 -1.68
C ILE A 136 10.09 13.17 -2.83
N LEU A 137 10.28 14.46 -2.56
CA LEU A 137 10.16 15.53 -3.55
C LEU A 137 11.14 15.32 -4.71
N ASP A 138 12.40 14.97 -4.41
CA ASP A 138 13.42 14.68 -5.41
C ASP A 138 13.03 13.49 -6.29
N LYS A 139 12.63 12.36 -5.68
CA LYS A 139 12.21 11.15 -6.39
C LYS A 139 11.00 11.39 -7.29
N LEU A 140 9.96 12.05 -6.77
CA LEU A 140 8.75 12.35 -7.55
C LEU A 140 9.01 13.32 -8.71
N SER A 141 9.98 14.22 -8.59
CA SER A 141 10.37 15.12 -9.67
C SER A 141 11.08 14.42 -10.83
N ARG A 142 11.85 13.35 -10.52
CA ARG A 142 12.71 12.65 -11.49
C ARG A 142 12.09 11.40 -12.07
N TYR A 143 11.26 10.69 -11.30
CA TYR A 143 10.79 9.37 -11.66
C TYR A 143 9.28 9.33 -11.87
N GLN A 144 8.81 8.29 -12.55
CA GLN A 144 7.40 8.06 -12.73
C GLN A 144 6.80 7.47 -11.45
N ILE A 145 5.68 8.03 -11.00
CA ILE A 145 4.96 7.56 -9.81
C ILE A 145 4.37 6.17 -10.08
N SER A 146 4.69 5.20 -9.25
CA SER A 146 4.14 3.85 -9.32
C SER A 146 2.80 3.75 -8.54
N ALA A 147 2.02 2.69 -8.80
CA ALA A 147 0.80 2.43 -8.03
C ALA A 147 1.05 2.20 -6.53
N ALA A 148 2.24 1.69 -6.16
CA ALA A 148 2.64 1.53 -4.78
C ALA A 148 2.92 2.89 -4.12
N ASP A 149 3.60 3.79 -4.85
CA ASP A 149 3.87 5.15 -4.38
C ASP A 149 2.59 5.96 -4.20
N ILE A 150 1.64 5.86 -5.15
CA ILE A 150 0.31 6.48 -5.03
C ILE A 150 -0.36 6.06 -3.73
N SER A 151 -0.33 4.75 -3.41
CA SER A 151 -0.92 4.24 -2.19
C SER A 151 -0.20 4.70 -0.92
N SER A 152 1.12 4.86 -0.99
CA SER A 152 1.93 5.36 0.12
C SER A 152 1.69 6.84 0.35
N LEU A 153 1.71 7.66 -0.71
CA LEU A 153 1.50 9.09 -0.63
C LEU A 153 0.09 9.47 -0.14
N GLN A 154 -0.91 8.63 -0.43
CA GLN A 154 -2.25 8.84 0.11
C GLN A 154 -2.26 8.89 1.64
N VAL A 155 -1.39 8.13 2.30
CA VAL A 155 -1.28 8.14 3.77
C VAL A 155 -0.86 9.50 4.31
N LEU A 156 -0.09 10.29 3.55
CA LEU A 156 0.31 11.64 3.93
C LEU A 156 -0.83 12.66 3.83
N SER A 157 -1.92 12.36 3.10
CA SER A 157 -3.08 13.25 3.06
C SER A 157 -3.82 13.38 4.41
N ASP A 158 -3.64 12.38 5.27
CA ASP A 158 -4.19 12.39 6.62
C ASP A 158 -3.28 13.11 7.62
N CYS A 159 -2.15 13.66 7.13
CA CYS A 159 -1.21 14.43 7.93
C CYS A 159 -1.78 15.81 8.26
N THR A 160 -2.57 15.88 9.32
CA THR A 160 -2.90 17.11 10.02
C THR A 160 -1.73 17.48 10.96
N GLU A 161 -1.73 18.69 11.50
CA GLU A 161 -0.71 19.10 12.50
C GLU A 161 -0.63 18.14 13.70
N ASP A 162 -1.73 17.43 13.98
CA ASP A 162 -1.83 16.44 15.06
C ASP A 162 -1.37 15.02 14.66
N ILE A 163 -1.17 14.74 13.37
CA ILE A 163 -0.88 13.39 12.87
C ILE A 163 0.50 13.28 12.21
N CYS A 164 1.01 14.35 11.63
CA CYS A 164 2.33 14.42 11.04
C CYS A 164 2.85 15.84 11.20
N ARG A 165 4.15 15.97 11.48
CA ARG A 165 4.79 17.29 11.67
C ARG A 165 5.42 17.83 10.38
N ILE A 166 4.86 17.45 9.21
CA ILE A 166 5.36 17.94 7.93
C ILE A 166 4.97 19.42 7.75
N GLU A 167 5.95 20.24 7.46
CA GLU A 167 5.72 21.65 7.15
C GLU A 167 4.73 21.82 5.99
N PRO A 168 3.70 22.67 6.12
CA PRO A 168 2.69 22.88 5.08
C PRO A 168 3.25 23.20 3.70
N GLU A 169 4.33 23.97 3.62
CA GLU A 169 4.99 24.34 2.37
C GLU A 169 5.55 23.12 1.64
N ARG A 170 6.05 22.13 2.37
CA ARG A 170 6.56 20.86 1.81
C ARG A 170 5.43 19.98 1.30
N MET A 171 4.30 19.91 2.03
CA MET A 171 3.11 19.23 1.55
C MET A 171 2.54 19.88 0.29
N GLU A 172 2.47 21.20 0.23
CA GLU A 172 2.03 21.91 -0.98
C GLU A 172 3.00 21.67 -2.16
N ALA A 173 4.31 21.64 -1.93
CA ALA A 173 5.30 21.31 -2.95
C ALA A 173 5.12 19.87 -3.47
N LEU A 174 4.85 18.90 -2.59
CA LEU A 174 4.57 17.51 -2.95
C LEU A 174 3.34 17.44 -3.87
N PHE A 175 2.23 18.05 -3.47
CA PHE A 175 1.01 18.05 -4.26
C PHE A 175 1.16 18.83 -5.57
N ALA A 176 1.97 19.88 -5.61
CA ALA A 176 2.27 20.60 -6.85
C ALA A 176 2.96 19.68 -7.89
N ILE A 177 3.86 18.80 -7.45
CA ILE A 177 4.48 17.80 -8.33
C ILE A 177 3.44 16.77 -8.80
N VAL A 178 2.61 16.29 -7.90
CA VAL A 178 1.55 15.32 -8.20
C VAL A 178 0.56 15.86 -9.23
N LEU A 179 0.20 17.14 -9.16
CA LEU A 179 -0.73 17.76 -10.11
C LEU A 179 -0.16 17.94 -11.53
N GLN A 180 1.16 17.84 -11.73
CA GLN A 180 1.76 17.83 -13.08
C GLN A 180 1.40 16.54 -13.86
N LYS A 181 1.17 15.45 -13.15
CA LYS A 181 0.72 14.16 -13.71
C LYS A 181 -0.41 13.62 -12.83
N PRO A 182 -1.62 14.18 -12.95
CA PRO A 182 -2.67 13.96 -11.98
C PRO A 182 -3.16 12.50 -12.01
N ASP A 183 -3.16 11.88 -10.84
CA ASP A 183 -3.83 10.60 -10.55
C ASP A 183 -5.06 10.90 -9.69
N ALA A 184 -6.21 10.30 -10.01
CA ALA A 184 -7.47 10.56 -9.33
C ALA A 184 -7.40 10.35 -7.80
N LYS A 185 -6.65 9.34 -7.37
CA LYS A 185 -6.49 9.00 -5.96
C LYS A 185 -5.68 10.06 -5.20
N LEU A 186 -4.58 10.53 -5.80
CA LEU A 186 -3.74 11.56 -5.19
C LEU A 186 -4.40 12.93 -5.26
N VAL A 187 -5.13 13.26 -6.34
CA VAL A 187 -5.93 14.48 -6.42
C VAL A 187 -7.02 14.51 -5.37
N SER A 188 -7.72 13.38 -5.14
CA SER A 188 -8.68 13.24 -4.05
C SER A 188 -8.04 13.40 -2.68
N ALA A 189 -6.86 12.80 -2.47
CA ALA A 189 -6.09 12.92 -1.24
C ALA A 189 -5.69 14.38 -0.95
N TYR A 190 -5.24 15.10 -1.97
CA TYR A 190 -4.97 16.54 -1.85
C TYR A 190 -6.22 17.35 -1.52
N GLY A 191 -7.38 16.99 -2.10
CA GLY A 191 -8.66 17.58 -1.74
C GLY A 191 -8.94 17.45 -0.25
N TYR A 192 -8.76 16.26 0.32
CA TYR A 192 -8.92 16.02 1.76
C TYR A 192 -7.92 16.80 2.60
N TYR A 193 -6.65 16.80 2.23
CA TYR A 193 -5.64 17.59 2.92
C TYR A 193 -6.00 19.08 2.92
N SER A 194 -6.47 19.60 1.80
CA SER A 194 -6.88 21.01 1.68
C SER A 194 -8.06 21.34 2.60
N ILE A 195 -9.01 20.41 2.78
CA ILE A 195 -10.16 20.58 3.67
C ILE A 195 -9.74 20.44 5.14
N ASN A 196 -9.13 19.31 5.49
CA ASN A 196 -8.95 18.91 6.89
C ASN A 196 -7.75 19.59 7.58
N SER A 197 -6.70 19.91 6.81
CA SER A 197 -5.47 20.49 7.36
C SER A 197 -5.29 21.98 7.05
N ARG A 198 -6.01 22.51 6.06
CA ARG A 198 -5.86 23.89 5.61
C ARG A 198 -7.15 24.69 5.64
N ASP A 199 -8.27 24.10 6.06
CA ASP A 199 -9.62 24.73 6.07
C ASP A 199 -10.01 25.34 4.72
N ASN A 200 -9.38 24.86 3.62
CA ASN A 200 -9.60 25.41 2.29
C ASN A 200 -10.63 24.58 1.51
N PHE A 201 -11.91 24.77 1.86
CA PHE A 201 -13.03 24.03 1.29
C PHE A 201 -13.21 24.25 -0.21
N GLU A 202 -12.97 25.46 -0.73
CA GLU A 202 -13.13 25.74 -2.18
C GLU A 202 -12.03 25.04 -3.00
N LYS A 203 -10.78 25.02 -2.51
CA LYS A 203 -9.70 24.24 -3.14
C LYS A 203 -10.01 22.74 -3.07
N GLY A 204 -10.45 22.27 -1.91
CA GLY A 204 -10.87 20.87 -1.73
C GLY A 204 -11.99 20.47 -2.69
N LEU A 205 -13.02 21.33 -2.83
CA LEU A 205 -14.11 21.09 -3.76
C LEU A 205 -13.64 20.99 -5.21
N THR A 206 -12.75 21.90 -5.63
CA THR A 206 -12.16 21.88 -6.98
C THR A 206 -11.40 20.58 -7.24
N LEU A 207 -10.59 20.12 -6.28
CA LEU A 207 -9.81 18.90 -6.39
C LEU A 207 -10.70 17.65 -6.38
N LEU A 208 -11.75 17.61 -5.56
CA LEU A 208 -12.68 16.46 -5.56
C LEU A 208 -13.49 16.38 -6.87
N ARG A 209 -13.86 17.52 -7.49
CA ARG A 209 -14.45 17.51 -8.83
C ARG A 209 -13.47 16.94 -9.87
N GLN A 210 -12.22 17.40 -9.85
CA GLN A 210 -11.17 16.88 -10.72
C GLN A 210 -10.94 15.36 -10.52
N ALA A 211 -10.95 14.85 -9.29
CA ALA A 211 -10.83 13.43 -9.03
C ALA A 211 -11.98 12.60 -9.65
N VAL A 212 -13.23 13.12 -9.58
CA VAL A 212 -14.40 12.49 -10.25
C VAL A 212 -14.24 12.51 -11.77
N GLU A 213 -13.73 13.60 -12.35
CA GLU A 213 -13.49 13.71 -13.80
C GLU A 213 -12.40 12.74 -14.27
N LEU A 214 -11.31 12.59 -13.51
CA LEU A 214 -10.21 11.68 -13.81
C LEU A 214 -10.61 10.20 -13.73
N ASN A 215 -11.47 9.84 -12.80
CA ASN A 215 -11.98 8.47 -12.67
C ASN A 215 -13.47 8.44 -12.27
N PRO A 216 -14.38 8.66 -13.23
CA PRO A 216 -15.82 8.73 -12.95
C PRO A 216 -16.45 7.40 -12.54
N ARG A 217 -15.74 6.28 -12.71
CA ARG A 217 -16.21 4.94 -12.35
C ARG A 217 -15.95 4.56 -10.90
N GLU A 218 -15.05 5.28 -10.20
CA GLU A 218 -14.77 5.03 -8.78
C GLU A 218 -15.83 5.70 -7.90
N PRO A 219 -16.70 4.92 -7.25
CA PRO A 219 -17.83 5.45 -6.47
C PRO A 219 -17.39 6.37 -5.34
N GLN A 220 -16.22 6.10 -4.74
CA GLN A 220 -15.75 6.81 -3.58
C GLN A 220 -15.49 8.30 -3.85
N TYR A 221 -14.95 8.65 -5.02
CA TYR A 221 -14.69 10.06 -5.34
C TYR A 221 -15.98 10.86 -5.43
N ARG A 222 -17.04 10.28 -6.00
CA ARG A 222 -18.33 10.95 -6.10
C ARG A 222 -19.04 11.05 -4.76
N LYS A 223 -18.94 10.03 -3.91
CA LYS A 223 -19.44 10.09 -2.52
C LYS A 223 -18.75 11.22 -1.75
N ASN A 224 -17.44 11.33 -1.87
CA ASN A 224 -16.66 12.37 -1.22
C ASN A 224 -17.09 13.77 -1.68
N LEU A 225 -17.27 13.95 -2.99
CA LEU A 225 -17.74 15.20 -3.55
C LEU A 225 -19.13 15.57 -3.05
N ILE A 226 -20.08 14.63 -3.04
CA ILE A 226 -21.45 14.86 -2.56
C ILE A 226 -21.43 15.26 -1.09
N ASN A 227 -20.68 14.55 -0.24
CA ASN A 227 -20.57 14.87 1.19
C ASN A 227 -20.04 16.28 1.42
N LEU A 228 -19.01 16.69 0.67
CA LEU A 228 -18.50 18.06 0.77
C LEU A 228 -19.52 19.10 0.29
N LEU A 229 -20.23 18.83 -0.79
CA LEU A 229 -21.27 19.74 -1.30
C LEU A 229 -22.41 19.91 -0.29
N LEU A 230 -22.83 18.86 0.40
CA LEU A 230 -23.82 18.92 1.49
C LEU A 230 -23.27 19.76 2.65
N TYR A 231 -22.06 19.49 3.09
CA TYR A 231 -21.43 20.27 4.16
C TYR A 231 -21.33 21.76 3.83
N MET A 232 -21.02 22.10 2.57
CA MET A 232 -20.96 23.48 2.08
C MET A 232 -22.36 24.06 1.73
N GLN A 233 -23.43 23.34 1.98
CA GLN A 233 -24.79 23.72 1.67
C GLN A 233 -25.04 24.02 0.15
N LYS A 234 -24.24 23.40 -0.73
CA LYS A 234 -24.40 23.49 -2.19
C LYS A 234 -25.40 22.41 -2.67
N PHE A 235 -26.64 22.44 -2.18
CA PHE A 235 -27.63 21.37 -2.31
C PHE A 235 -28.02 21.07 -3.76
N ASP A 236 -28.11 22.05 -4.62
CA ASP A 236 -28.47 21.84 -6.03
C ASP A 236 -27.42 21.04 -6.78
N GLU A 237 -26.15 21.35 -6.55
CA GLU A 237 -25.04 20.59 -7.12
C GLU A 237 -24.96 19.19 -6.52
N ALA A 238 -25.18 19.05 -5.21
CA ALA A 238 -25.25 17.73 -4.56
C ALA A 238 -26.33 16.82 -5.18
N LYS A 239 -27.53 17.36 -5.44
CA LYS A 239 -28.63 16.66 -6.15
C LYS A 239 -28.21 16.24 -7.56
N GLN A 240 -27.54 17.13 -8.30
CA GLN A 240 -27.05 16.81 -9.64
C GLN A 240 -26.04 15.68 -9.63
N GLN A 241 -25.04 15.73 -8.71
CA GLN A 241 -24.05 14.68 -8.54
C GLN A 241 -24.67 13.35 -8.08
N LEU A 242 -25.66 13.39 -7.19
CA LEU A 242 -26.39 12.21 -6.74
C LEU A 242 -27.12 11.52 -7.89
N LYS A 243 -27.81 12.29 -8.73
CA LYS A 243 -28.47 11.77 -9.92
C LYS A 243 -27.50 11.11 -10.89
N ALA A 244 -26.36 11.77 -11.16
CA ALA A 244 -25.31 11.21 -12.01
C ALA A 244 -24.70 9.94 -11.41
N PHE A 245 -24.58 9.87 -10.08
CA PHE A 245 -24.07 8.68 -9.38
C PHE A 245 -25.03 7.50 -9.48
N ARG A 246 -26.33 7.71 -9.30
CA ARG A 246 -27.32 6.65 -9.48
C ARG A 246 -27.30 6.02 -10.88
N LEU A 247 -27.13 6.84 -11.91
CA LEU A 247 -27.01 6.34 -13.28
C LEU A 247 -25.73 5.51 -13.51
N ALA A 248 -24.67 5.78 -12.76
CA ALA A 248 -23.41 5.06 -12.85
C ALA A 248 -23.35 3.79 -11.98
N ASP A 249 -24.19 3.69 -10.93
CA ASP A 249 -24.22 2.54 -10.02
C ASP A 249 -25.06 1.39 -10.59
N THR A 250 -24.53 0.74 -11.63
CA THR A 250 -25.22 -0.35 -12.35
C THR A 250 -25.52 -1.58 -11.50
N TYR A 251 -24.84 -1.76 -10.37
CA TYR A 251 -25.01 -2.92 -9.47
C TYR A 251 -25.78 -2.63 -8.18
N GLY A 252 -26.20 -1.38 -7.96
CA GLY A 252 -26.96 -1.00 -6.77
C GLY A 252 -26.18 -1.07 -5.44
N ASN A 253 -24.86 -1.05 -5.49
CA ASN A 253 -23.99 -1.19 -4.31
C ASN A 253 -24.00 0.04 -3.39
N SER A 254 -24.57 1.17 -3.85
CA SER A 254 -24.56 2.44 -3.11
C SER A 254 -25.94 2.86 -2.59
N GLN A 255 -26.92 1.97 -2.56
CA GLN A 255 -28.29 2.31 -2.18
C GLN A 255 -28.40 2.98 -0.80
N ARG A 256 -27.71 2.45 0.23
CA ARG A 256 -27.68 3.05 1.59
C ARG A 256 -27.18 4.49 1.59
N PHE A 257 -26.19 4.77 0.75
CA PHE A 257 -25.64 6.13 0.60
C PHE A 257 -26.69 7.05 -0.04
N PHE A 258 -27.40 6.60 -1.09
CA PHE A 258 -28.45 7.37 -1.74
C PHE A 258 -29.56 7.72 -0.76
N ASP A 259 -30.06 6.73 0.02
CA ASP A 259 -31.11 6.93 1.01
C ASP A 259 -30.70 7.93 2.09
N SER A 260 -29.45 7.87 2.56
CA SER A 260 -28.91 8.81 3.55
C SER A 260 -28.86 10.24 3.02
N VAL A 261 -28.32 10.44 1.81
CA VAL A 261 -28.22 11.77 1.18
C VAL A 261 -29.59 12.36 0.89
N GLU A 262 -30.55 11.56 0.42
CA GLU A 262 -31.92 12.03 0.16
C GLU A 262 -32.65 12.43 1.44
N THR A 263 -32.45 11.69 2.52
CA THR A 263 -33.01 12.05 3.82
C THR A 263 -32.51 13.41 4.28
N GLU A 264 -31.20 13.67 4.14
CA GLU A 264 -30.58 14.94 4.50
C GLU A 264 -31.10 16.09 3.61
N LEU A 265 -31.14 15.88 2.30
CA LEU A 265 -31.66 16.89 1.35
C LEU A 265 -33.14 17.22 1.58
N ASN A 266 -33.98 16.23 1.96
CA ASN A 266 -35.41 16.45 2.27
C ASN A 266 -35.58 17.18 3.60
N ALA A 267 -34.74 16.91 4.61
CA ALA A 267 -34.78 17.61 5.89
C ALA A 267 -34.52 19.13 5.72
N VAL A 268 -33.59 19.49 4.85
CA VAL A 268 -33.27 20.90 4.55
C VAL A 268 -34.38 21.61 3.77
N GLN A 269 -35.16 20.89 2.95
CA GLN A 269 -36.27 21.49 2.19
C GLN A 269 -37.55 21.72 3.03
N ASN A 270 -37.72 20.99 4.13
CA ASN A 270 -38.89 21.03 4.98
C ASN A 270 -38.69 21.83 6.27
N GLY A 271 -37.52 22.38 6.54
CA GLY A 271 -37.19 23.27 7.65
C GLY A 271 -36.94 24.70 7.22
#